data_d6a12b5e45fda72e996517eb989b7454
#
_entry.id   d6a12b5e45fda72e996517eb989b7454
#
_cell.length_a   1.000
_cell.length_b   1.000
_cell.length_c   1.000
_cell.angle_alpha   90.00
_cell.angle_beta   90.00
_cell.angle_gamma   90.00
#
_symmetry.space_group_name_H-M   'P 1'
#
loop_
_entity.id
_entity.type
_entity.pdbx_description
1 polymer ?
#
loop_
_entity_poly.entity_id
_entity_poly.type
_entity_poly.pdbx_seq_one_letter_code
_entity_poly.pdbx_strand_id
1 'polypeptide(L)'
;MSDKFIEVEHLRQYFPAGGHGKNKKYIQAVDDVSFSINRGETLGLVGESGCGKTTTGRALLRLYQPTGGRFTYDGDVVFDVEKNQWAQMLPYRKKMQIVFQDPYASLDPRMTVGDIVGEAIDTHNLAANKQERYELIIDMLRKVGLNSEHANRYPHEFSGGQRQRVGIARALAVNPEFIVCDEPISALDVSIQAQVINMFEDLQKEMGLTYLFIAHDLSVVKHISDRIGGMYLGRMVELADSYELTTHPVHPYTKSLISAIPIADPKIARQSKRIVLEGDVPSPLNPPSGCRFRTRCPYATEQCAQEVPEFKEISPGHYAACHNLDAVQ
;
A
#
# COMPACT_ATOMS: atom_id res chain seq x y z
N MET A 1 -20.76 9.23 -12.66
CA MET A 1 -19.93 9.83 -11.59
C MET A 1 -19.09 8.70 -11.08
N SER A 2 -17.76 8.79 -11.08
CA SER A 2 -16.91 7.74 -10.51
C SER A 2 -17.20 7.70 -9.02
N ASP A 3 -17.53 6.51 -8.52
CA ASP A 3 -17.88 6.30 -7.10
C ASP A 3 -16.59 6.21 -6.29
N LYS A 4 -15.93 7.36 -6.12
CA LYS A 4 -14.68 7.47 -5.37
C LYS A 4 -14.95 7.13 -3.91
N PHE A 5 -14.50 5.95 -3.51
CA PHE A 5 -14.67 5.44 -2.17
C PHE A 5 -13.61 5.97 -1.20
N ILE A 6 -12.37 6.05 -1.68
CA ILE A 6 -11.21 6.61 -0.97
C ILE A 6 -10.71 7.79 -1.78
N GLU A 7 -10.55 8.95 -1.15
CA GLU A 7 -9.91 10.12 -1.76
C GLU A 7 -8.79 10.63 -0.85
N VAL A 8 -7.61 10.76 -1.40
CA VAL A 8 -6.41 11.26 -0.74
C VAL A 8 -5.91 12.48 -1.51
N GLU A 9 -5.81 13.60 -0.82
CA GLU A 9 -5.43 14.89 -1.41
C GLU A 9 -4.22 15.46 -0.66
N HIS A 10 -3.12 15.69 -1.37
CA HIS A 10 -1.91 16.36 -0.87
C HIS A 10 -1.36 15.78 0.43
N LEU A 11 -1.45 14.45 0.62
CA LEU A 11 -1.00 13.76 1.83
C LEU A 11 0.48 14.02 2.09
N ARG A 12 0.79 14.44 3.32
CA ARG A 12 2.16 14.63 3.81
C ARG A 12 2.35 13.90 5.12
N GLN A 13 3.47 13.20 5.23
CA GLN A 13 3.91 12.59 6.47
C GLN A 13 5.41 12.83 6.66
N TYR A 14 5.73 13.73 7.58
CA TYR A 14 7.10 14.10 7.92
C TYR A 14 7.42 13.62 9.34
N PHE A 15 8.59 13.02 9.50
CA PHE A 15 9.07 12.57 10.80
C PHE A 15 10.24 13.45 11.26
N PRO A 16 10.27 13.88 12.54
CA PRO A 16 11.39 14.64 13.06
C PRO A 16 12.66 13.79 13.07
N ALA A 17 13.75 14.33 12.53
CA ALA A 17 15.04 13.65 12.38
C ALA A 17 16.18 14.34 13.16
N GLY A 18 15.85 15.12 14.18
CA GLY A 18 16.80 15.85 15.02
C GLY A 18 16.87 17.36 14.72
N GLY A 19 17.83 18.04 15.34
CA GLY A 19 17.93 19.50 15.31
C GLY A 19 17.07 20.18 16.39
N HIS A 20 17.44 21.42 16.77
CA HIS A 20 16.74 22.20 17.78
C HIS A 20 16.35 23.57 17.19
N GLY A 21 15.23 24.12 17.61
CA GLY A 21 14.78 25.45 17.21
C GLY A 21 14.55 25.54 15.67
N LYS A 22 15.17 26.53 15.02
CA LYS A 22 15.04 26.78 13.57
C LYS A 22 15.77 25.73 12.69
N ASN A 23 16.63 24.89 13.27
CA ASN A 23 17.40 23.87 12.54
C ASN A 23 16.77 22.48 12.65
N LYS A 24 15.47 22.35 12.90
CA LYS A 24 14.77 21.07 12.90
C LYS A 24 14.82 20.46 11.49
N LYS A 25 15.26 19.21 11.43
CA LYS A 25 15.27 18.41 10.21
C LYS A 25 14.13 17.41 10.23
N TYR A 26 13.56 17.13 9.05
CA TYR A 26 12.44 16.20 8.90
C TYR A 26 12.73 15.22 7.77
N ILE A 27 12.43 13.96 8.00
CA ILE A 27 12.35 12.95 6.95
C ILE A 27 11.02 13.14 6.24
N GLN A 28 11.05 13.50 4.96
CA GLN A 28 9.87 13.67 4.12
C GLN A 28 9.45 12.31 3.55
N ALA A 29 8.88 11.46 4.40
CA ALA A 29 8.55 10.09 4.03
C ALA A 29 7.40 10.01 3.00
N VAL A 30 6.41 10.90 3.12
CA VAL A 30 5.34 11.13 2.13
C VAL A 30 5.24 12.63 1.94
N ASP A 31 5.27 13.08 0.70
CA ASP A 31 5.28 14.50 0.37
C ASP A 31 4.41 14.77 -0.86
N ASP A 32 3.23 15.32 -0.63
CA ASP A 32 2.28 15.71 -1.66
C ASP A 32 1.76 14.54 -2.52
N VAL A 33 1.24 13.50 -1.87
CA VAL A 33 0.67 12.32 -2.54
C VAL A 33 -0.85 12.47 -2.64
N SER A 34 -1.37 12.36 -3.88
CA SER A 34 -2.80 12.42 -4.18
C SER A 34 -3.21 11.24 -5.05
N PHE A 35 -4.31 10.58 -4.69
CA PHE A 35 -4.95 9.51 -5.48
C PHE A 35 -6.36 9.24 -4.98
N SER A 36 -7.11 8.46 -5.75
CA SER A 36 -8.41 7.94 -5.34
C SER A 36 -8.48 6.42 -5.60
N ILE A 37 -9.35 5.73 -4.85
CA ILE A 37 -9.66 4.32 -5.05
C ILE A 37 -11.19 4.20 -5.13
N ASN A 38 -11.71 3.48 -6.13
CA ASN A 38 -13.13 3.21 -6.25
C ASN A 38 -13.54 2.05 -5.33
N ARG A 39 -14.82 1.94 -5.02
CA ARG A 39 -15.33 0.82 -4.23
C ARG A 39 -15.09 -0.51 -4.96
N GLY A 40 -14.53 -1.50 -4.26
CA GLY A 40 -14.20 -2.81 -4.82
C GLY A 40 -12.93 -2.84 -5.69
N GLU A 41 -12.23 -1.72 -5.84
CA GLU A 41 -10.97 -1.61 -6.60
C GLU A 41 -9.77 -2.06 -5.76
N THR A 42 -8.78 -2.65 -6.42
CA THR A 42 -7.43 -2.82 -5.88
C THR A 42 -6.48 -1.80 -6.50
N LEU A 43 -6.02 -0.83 -5.70
CA LEU A 43 -4.94 0.07 -6.09
C LEU A 43 -3.60 -0.48 -5.59
N GLY A 44 -2.71 -0.85 -6.52
CA GLY A 44 -1.35 -1.25 -6.21
C GLY A 44 -0.41 -0.05 -6.02
N LEU A 45 0.40 -0.03 -4.97
CA LEU A 45 1.49 0.91 -4.80
C LEU A 45 2.83 0.21 -4.93
N VAL A 46 3.65 0.66 -5.88
CA VAL A 46 4.98 0.10 -6.17
C VAL A 46 6.07 1.15 -6.05
N GLY A 47 7.30 0.69 -5.85
CA GLY A 47 8.49 1.54 -5.78
C GLY A 47 9.58 0.93 -4.90
N GLU A 48 10.78 1.51 -4.95
CA GLU A 48 11.93 1.05 -4.16
C GLU A 48 11.66 1.10 -2.65
N SER A 49 12.40 0.28 -1.88
CA SER A 49 12.30 0.29 -0.42
C SER A 49 12.55 1.70 0.15
N GLY A 50 11.75 2.11 1.14
CA GLY A 50 11.87 3.44 1.74
C GLY A 50 11.26 4.59 0.92
N CYS A 51 10.59 4.34 -0.22
CA CYS A 51 9.96 5.41 -1.00
C CYS A 51 8.65 5.97 -0.41
N GLY A 52 8.14 5.44 0.72
CA GLY A 52 6.98 5.97 1.43
C GLY A 52 5.68 5.16 1.35
N LYS A 53 5.63 4.03 0.65
CA LYS A 53 4.42 3.20 0.46
C LYS A 53 3.75 2.80 1.79
N THR A 54 4.47 2.09 2.64
CA THR A 54 4.03 1.69 3.99
C THR A 54 3.58 2.89 4.83
N THR A 55 4.33 4.00 4.75
CA THR A 55 3.99 5.23 5.47
C THR A 55 2.68 5.81 4.96
N THR A 56 2.42 5.79 3.65
CA THR A 56 1.16 6.22 3.05
C THR A 56 -0.01 5.41 3.61
N GLY A 57 0.05 4.08 3.54
CA GLY A 57 -1.03 3.22 4.08
C GLY A 57 -1.29 3.44 5.57
N ARG A 58 -0.21 3.53 6.37
CA ARG A 58 -0.33 3.76 7.83
C ARG A 58 -0.85 5.15 8.17
N ALA A 59 -0.55 6.16 7.37
CA ALA A 59 -1.08 7.52 7.56
C ALA A 59 -2.59 7.59 7.29
N LEU A 60 -3.10 6.89 6.26
CA LEU A 60 -4.54 6.80 6.00
C LEU A 60 -5.31 6.20 7.18
N LEU A 61 -4.77 5.15 7.77
CA LEU A 61 -5.34 4.50 8.96
C LEU A 61 -5.08 5.28 10.25
N ARG A 62 -4.41 6.44 10.19
CA ARG A 62 -4.00 7.24 11.35
C ARG A 62 -3.26 6.41 12.41
N LEU A 63 -2.41 5.48 11.97
CA LEU A 63 -1.39 4.86 12.82
C LEU A 63 -0.21 5.82 13.02
N TYR A 64 0.00 6.72 12.05
CA TYR A 64 0.77 7.96 12.20
C TYR A 64 -0.19 9.13 12.03
N GLN A 65 0.01 10.20 12.81
CA GLN A 65 -0.75 11.42 12.62
C GLN A 65 -0.21 12.17 11.39
N PRO A 66 -0.98 12.35 10.32
CA PRO A 66 -0.55 13.06 9.13
C PRO A 66 -0.12 14.49 9.44
N THR A 67 0.90 14.97 8.70
CA THR A 67 1.45 16.32 8.86
C THR A 67 0.90 17.32 7.84
N GLY A 68 0.12 16.86 6.85
CA GLY A 68 -0.57 17.68 5.85
C GLY A 68 -1.49 16.84 4.99
N GLY A 69 -2.41 17.51 4.29
CA GLY A 69 -3.35 16.92 3.35
C GLY A 69 -4.68 16.51 3.95
N ARG A 70 -5.50 15.89 3.10
CA ARG A 70 -6.87 15.50 3.41
C ARG A 70 -7.11 14.04 3.01
N PHE A 71 -7.90 13.36 3.80
CA PHE A 71 -8.39 12.02 3.51
C PHE A 71 -9.90 11.95 3.70
N THR A 72 -10.59 11.45 2.68
CA THR A 72 -12.03 11.23 2.65
C THR A 72 -12.31 9.75 2.43
N TYR A 73 -13.20 9.20 3.24
CA TYR A 73 -13.69 7.82 3.17
C TYR A 73 -15.20 7.83 2.93
N ASP A 74 -15.65 7.29 1.81
CA ASP A 74 -17.06 7.20 1.43
C ASP A 74 -17.80 8.56 1.53
N GLY A 75 -17.15 9.63 1.09
CA GLY A 75 -17.64 11.01 1.19
C GLY A 75 -17.41 11.70 2.54
N ASP A 76 -17.09 10.97 3.59
CA ASP A 76 -16.84 11.54 4.92
C ASP A 76 -15.37 11.93 5.09
N VAL A 77 -15.12 13.14 5.61
CA VAL A 77 -13.76 13.60 5.91
C VAL A 77 -13.24 12.93 7.17
N VAL A 78 -12.24 12.03 7.02
CA VAL A 78 -11.57 11.37 8.14
C VAL A 78 -10.53 12.29 8.78
N PHE A 79 -9.80 13.05 7.94
CA PHE A 79 -8.99 14.17 8.39
C PHE A 79 -8.79 15.20 7.28
N ASP A 80 -8.63 16.46 7.69
CA ASP A 80 -8.17 17.60 6.90
C ASP A 80 -7.23 18.40 7.80
N VAL A 81 -5.93 18.27 7.55
CA VAL A 81 -4.89 18.82 8.43
C VAL A 81 -4.89 20.34 8.36
N GLU A 82 -5.07 20.92 7.18
CA GLU A 82 -5.09 22.35 6.94
C GLU A 82 -6.28 23.02 7.64
N LYS A 83 -7.42 22.32 7.76
CA LYS A 83 -8.62 22.79 8.48
C LYS A 83 -8.66 22.33 9.93
N ASN A 84 -7.63 21.62 10.40
CA ASN A 84 -7.58 21.01 11.73
C ASN A 84 -8.83 20.15 12.05
N GLN A 85 -9.34 19.44 11.04
CA GLN A 85 -10.52 18.58 11.15
C GLN A 85 -10.07 17.12 11.33
N TRP A 86 -10.57 16.46 12.38
CA TRP A 86 -10.18 15.11 12.74
C TRP A 86 -11.40 14.31 13.20
N ALA A 87 -11.72 13.24 12.48
CA ALA A 87 -12.78 12.33 12.89
C ALA A 87 -12.35 11.46 14.10
N GLN A 88 -13.32 10.97 14.86
CA GLN A 88 -13.09 9.91 15.83
C GLN A 88 -12.83 8.60 15.09
N MET A 89 -11.71 7.91 15.41
CA MET A 89 -11.25 6.75 14.65
C MET A 89 -11.98 5.44 14.95
N LEU A 90 -12.61 5.29 16.11
CA LEU A 90 -13.20 4.01 16.51
C LEU A 90 -14.22 3.44 15.49
N PRO A 91 -15.13 4.23 14.92
CA PRO A 91 -16.03 3.75 13.85
C PRO A 91 -15.29 3.35 12.58
N TYR A 92 -14.24 4.11 12.20
CA TYR A 92 -13.44 3.82 11.02
C TYR A 92 -12.53 2.61 11.19
N ARG A 93 -12.06 2.31 12.41
CA ARG A 93 -11.27 1.10 12.70
C ARG A 93 -12.05 -0.20 12.44
N LYS A 94 -13.37 -0.17 12.47
CA LYS A 94 -14.20 -1.29 12.04
C LYS A 94 -14.22 -1.41 10.50
N LYS A 95 -14.24 -0.29 9.79
CA LYS A 95 -14.38 -0.22 8.34
C LYS A 95 -13.05 -0.36 7.59
N MET A 96 -11.97 0.11 8.20
CA MET A 96 -10.63 0.15 7.60
C MET A 96 -9.64 -0.67 8.43
N GLN A 97 -9.00 -1.65 7.82
CA GLN A 97 -8.08 -2.56 8.46
C GLN A 97 -6.71 -2.59 7.76
N ILE A 98 -5.73 -3.24 8.40
CA ILE A 98 -4.40 -3.45 7.84
C ILE A 98 -3.96 -4.90 7.99
N VAL A 99 -3.34 -5.43 6.93
CA VAL A 99 -2.56 -6.65 6.96
C VAL A 99 -1.09 -6.24 6.92
N PHE A 100 -0.34 -6.61 7.96
CA PHE A 100 1.06 -6.19 8.14
C PHE A 100 2.05 -7.05 7.36
N GLN A 101 3.20 -6.47 7.04
CA GLN A 101 4.32 -7.07 6.34
C GLN A 101 4.93 -8.27 7.09
N ASP A 102 5.13 -8.14 8.40
CA ASP A 102 5.71 -9.18 9.24
C ASP A 102 4.62 -9.85 10.09
N PRO A 103 4.20 -11.06 9.70
CA PRO A 103 3.19 -11.80 10.45
C PRO A 103 3.70 -12.25 11.83
N TYR A 104 5.02 -12.31 12.03
CA TYR A 104 5.63 -12.69 13.31
C TYR A 104 5.51 -11.55 14.33
N ALA A 105 5.94 -10.36 13.93
CA ALA A 105 5.90 -9.17 14.78
C ALA A 105 4.48 -8.63 15.02
N SER A 106 3.51 -9.00 14.16
CA SER A 106 2.14 -8.49 14.23
C SER A 106 1.19 -9.28 15.12
N LEU A 107 1.58 -10.47 15.58
CA LEU A 107 0.76 -11.36 16.43
C LEU A 107 1.39 -11.46 17.82
N ASP A 108 0.61 -11.25 18.89
CA ASP A 108 1.13 -11.50 20.27
C ASP A 108 1.36 -13.00 20.48
N PRO A 109 2.60 -13.45 20.71
CA PRO A 109 2.93 -14.85 20.83
C PRO A 109 2.35 -15.52 22.10
N ARG A 110 1.82 -14.73 23.03
CA ARG A 110 1.20 -15.19 24.28
C ARG A 110 -0.29 -15.45 24.16
N MET A 111 -0.92 -14.98 23.08
CA MET A 111 -2.34 -15.16 22.81
C MET A 111 -2.56 -16.36 21.89
N THR A 112 -3.69 -17.05 22.05
CA THR A 112 -4.13 -18.04 21.07
C THR A 112 -4.58 -17.37 19.79
N VAL A 113 -4.57 -18.10 18.67
CA VAL A 113 -5.10 -17.58 17.38
C VAL A 113 -6.54 -17.14 17.51
N GLY A 114 -7.36 -17.89 18.27
CA GLY A 114 -8.74 -17.51 18.53
C GLY A 114 -8.86 -16.19 19.30
N ASP A 115 -7.99 -15.92 20.26
CA ASP A 115 -7.99 -14.67 21.00
C ASP A 115 -7.50 -13.50 20.12
N ILE A 116 -6.49 -13.73 19.28
CA ILE A 116 -5.97 -12.70 18.34
C ILE A 116 -7.06 -12.28 17.34
N VAL A 117 -7.79 -13.24 16.77
CA VAL A 117 -8.89 -12.94 15.82
C VAL A 117 -10.09 -12.35 16.57
N GLY A 118 -10.38 -12.87 17.78
CA GLY A 118 -11.50 -12.44 18.61
C GLY A 118 -11.35 -11.07 19.24
N GLU A 119 -10.13 -10.54 19.40
CA GLU A 119 -9.87 -9.24 20.03
C GLU A 119 -10.66 -8.09 19.36
N ALA A 120 -10.70 -8.08 18.03
CA ALA A 120 -11.45 -7.07 17.29
C ALA A 120 -12.98 -7.26 17.43
N ILE A 121 -13.44 -8.51 17.50
CA ILE A 121 -14.85 -8.85 17.76
C ILE A 121 -15.28 -8.32 19.12
N ASP A 122 -14.46 -8.54 20.15
CA ASP A 122 -14.71 -8.10 21.51
C ASP A 122 -14.67 -6.57 21.62
N THR A 123 -13.66 -5.93 21.03
CA THR A 123 -13.49 -4.47 21.06
C THR A 123 -14.67 -3.72 20.44
N HIS A 124 -15.25 -4.29 19.39
CA HIS A 124 -16.39 -3.68 18.67
C HIS A 124 -17.75 -4.26 19.07
N ASN A 125 -17.81 -5.13 20.11
CA ASN A 125 -19.03 -5.77 20.61
C ASN A 125 -19.85 -6.43 19.50
N LEU A 126 -19.19 -7.24 18.65
CA LEU A 126 -19.83 -7.85 17.47
C LEU A 126 -20.52 -9.17 17.79
N ALA A 127 -20.32 -9.75 18.97
CA ALA A 127 -20.95 -10.99 19.42
C ALA A 127 -21.77 -10.75 20.68
N ALA A 128 -22.99 -11.30 20.74
CA ALA A 128 -23.88 -11.19 21.90
C ALA A 128 -23.48 -12.14 23.04
N ASN A 129 -22.75 -13.22 22.72
CA ASN A 129 -22.35 -14.24 23.69
C ASN A 129 -21.09 -15.00 23.23
N LYS A 130 -20.54 -15.85 24.12
CA LYS A 130 -19.32 -16.63 23.85
C LYS A 130 -19.46 -17.61 22.67
N GLN A 131 -20.63 -18.16 22.46
CA GLN A 131 -20.85 -19.12 21.37
C GLN A 131 -20.82 -18.39 20.02
N GLU A 132 -21.50 -17.28 19.89
CA GLU A 132 -21.48 -16.45 18.69
C GLU A 132 -20.09 -15.90 18.40
N ARG A 133 -19.36 -15.45 19.44
CA ARG A 133 -17.94 -15.07 19.30
C ARG A 133 -17.11 -16.19 18.71
N TYR A 134 -17.25 -17.41 19.20
CA TYR A 134 -16.52 -18.57 18.70
C TYR A 134 -16.88 -18.87 17.24
N GLU A 135 -18.15 -18.83 16.89
CA GLU A 135 -18.65 -19.08 15.52
C GLU A 135 -18.08 -18.05 14.53
N LEU A 136 -18.05 -16.77 14.89
CA LEU A 136 -17.44 -15.71 14.09
C LEU A 136 -15.93 -15.94 13.89
N ILE A 137 -15.19 -16.32 14.94
CA ILE A 137 -13.77 -16.65 14.85
C ILE A 137 -13.54 -17.81 13.89
N ILE A 138 -14.31 -18.90 14.02
CA ILE A 138 -14.16 -20.08 13.17
C ILE A 138 -14.50 -19.77 11.72
N ASP A 139 -15.52 -18.94 11.48
CA ASP A 139 -15.83 -18.48 10.11
C ASP A 139 -14.67 -17.73 9.48
N MET A 140 -14.08 -16.78 10.20
CA MET A 140 -12.90 -16.05 9.70
C MET A 140 -11.70 -16.97 9.43
N LEU A 141 -11.45 -17.94 10.29
CA LEU A 141 -10.37 -18.91 10.05
C LEU A 141 -10.63 -19.77 8.81
N ARG A 142 -11.88 -20.20 8.59
CA ARG A 142 -12.26 -20.95 7.38
C ARG A 142 -12.07 -20.14 6.10
N LYS A 143 -12.47 -18.86 6.10
CA LYS A 143 -12.28 -17.94 4.95
C LYS A 143 -10.83 -17.84 4.49
N VAL A 144 -9.89 -17.97 5.42
CA VAL A 144 -8.45 -17.96 5.10
C VAL A 144 -7.84 -19.36 4.95
N GLY A 145 -8.67 -20.42 4.89
CA GLY A 145 -8.21 -21.81 4.70
C GLY A 145 -7.58 -22.44 5.93
N LEU A 146 -7.93 -21.97 7.14
CA LEU A 146 -7.59 -22.57 8.41
C LEU A 146 -8.80 -23.32 8.99
N ASN A 147 -8.58 -24.32 9.86
CA ASN A 147 -9.65 -25.08 10.49
C ASN A 147 -9.88 -24.65 11.96
N SER A 148 -10.95 -25.16 12.57
CA SER A 148 -11.35 -24.82 13.95
C SER A 148 -10.32 -25.19 15.02
N GLU A 149 -9.53 -26.24 14.80
CA GLU A 149 -8.49 -26.69 15.75
C GLU A 149 -7.37 -25.66 15.89
N HIS A 150 -7.16 -24.86 14.84
CA HIS A 150 -6.16 -23.80 14.84
C HIS A 150 -6.49 -22.67 15.83
N ALA A 151 -7.75 -22.49 16.21
CA ALA A 151 -8.17 -21.42 17.14
C ALA A 151 -7.48 -21.54 18.52
N ASN A 152 -7.19 -22.77 18.98
CA ASN A 152 -6.60 -23.01 20.29
C ASN A 152 -5.07 -23.05 20.29
N ARG A 153 -4.43 -22.89 19.11
CA ARG A 153 -2.96 -22.90 18.97
C ARG A 153 -2.38 -21.49 19.10
N TYR A 154 -1.09 -21.46 19.40
CA TYR A 154 -0.31 -20.22 19.50
C TYR A 154 0.40 -19.92 18.17
N PRO A 155 0.70 -18.63 17.87
CA PRO A 155 1.36 -18.24 16.62
C PRO A 155 2.67 -18.98 16.32
N HIS A 156 3.45 -19.33 17.32
CA HIS A 156 4.73 -20.04 17.14
C HIS A 156 4.57 -21.48 16.62
N GLU A 157 3.38 -22.07 16.68
CA GLU A 157 3.08 -23.42 16.18
C GLU A 157 2.73 -23.43 14.67
N PHE A 158 2.73 -22.26 14.02
CA PHE A 158 2.33 -22.10 12.62
C PHE A 158 3.52 -21.80 11.71
N SER A 159 3.42 -22.22 10.43
CA SER A 159 4.33 -21.77 9.38
C SER A 159 4.16 -20.27 9.08
N GLY A 160 5.11 -19.65 8.37
CA GLY A 160 5.02 -18.24 7.96
C GLY A 160 3.74 -17.92 7.20
N GLY A 161 3.38 -18.76 6.22
CA GLY A 161 2.14 -18.60 5.45
C GLY A 161 0.87 -18.76 6.28
N GLN A 162 0.86 -19.68 7.25
CA GLN A 162 -0.26 -19.85 8.16
C GLN A 162 -0.43 -18.64 9.11
N ARG A 163 0.69 -18.10 9.63
CA ARG A 163 0.64 -16.84 10.42
C ARG A 163 0.10 -15.67 9.62
N GLN A 164 0.49 -15.56 8.35
CA GLN A 164 -0.06 -14.54 7.47
C GLN A 164 -1.57 -14.68 7.31
N ARG A 165 -2.07 -15.91 7.13
CA ARG A 165 -3.50 -16.20 7.10
C ARG A 165 -4.21 -15.83 8.40
N VAL A 166 -3.59 -16.04 9.56
CA VAL A 166 -4.12 -15.55 10.86
C VAL A 166 -4.19 -14.02 10.88
N GLY A 167 -3.16 -13.31 10.40
CA GLY A 167 -3.16 -11.85 10.29
C GLY A 167 -4.28 -11.32 9.37
N ILE A 168 -4.56 -12.04 8.28
CA ILE A 168 -5.67 -11.72 7.36
C ILE A 168 -7.00 -12.00 8.06
N ALA A 169 -7.18 -13.15 8.72
CA ALA A 169 -8.39 -13.47 9.48
C ALA A 169 -8.70 -12.41 10.56
N ARG A 170 -7.67 -11.94 11.26
CA ARG A 170 -7.80 -10.84 12.24
C ARG A 170 -8.33 -9.56 11.59
N ALA A 171 -7.80 -9.18 10.41
CA ALA A 171 -8.27 -8.01 9.70
C ALA A 171 -9.72 -8.15 9.23
N LEU A 172 -10.14 -9.35 8.82
CA LEU A 172 -11.50 -9.65 8.36
C LEU A 172 -12.53 -9.72 9.49
N ALA A 173 -12.12 -9.93 10.73
CA ALA A 173 -13.00 -10.23 11.88
C ALA A 173 -14.04 -9.13 12.17
N VAL A 174 -13.81 -7.91 11.72
CA VAL A 174 -14.75 -6.77 11.86
C VAL A 174 -15.58 -6.51 10.60
N ASN A 175 -15.49 -7.38 9.59
CA ASN A 175 -16.12 -7.21 8.28
C ASN A 175 -15.80 -5.82 7.66
N PRO A 176 -14.51 -5.55 7.37
CA PRO A 176 -14.09 -4.25 6.84
C PRO A 176 -14.56 -4.04 5.41
N GLU A 177 -14.54 -2.79 4.95
CA GLU A 177 -14.80 -2.41 3.56
C GLU A 177 -13.50 -2.05 2.83
N PHE A 178 -12.46 -1.63 3.58
CA PHE A 178 -11.15 -1.23 3.05
C PHE A 178 -10.00 -1.87 3.83
N ILE A 179 -9.05 -2.45 3.12
CA ILE A 179 -7.86 -3.05 3.73
C ILE A 179 -6.59 -2.50 3.08
N VAL A 180 -5.68 -2.00 3.90
CA VAL A 180 -4.30 -1.73 3.50
C VAL A 180 -3.50 -3.02 3.64
N CYS A 181 -3.03 -3.57 2.52
CA CYS A 181 -2.16 -4.75 2.48
C CYS A 181 -0.70 -4.28 2.40
N ASP A 182 -0.03 -4.17 3.56
CA ASP A 182 1.35 -3.66 3.66
C ASP A 182 2.35 -4.81 3.45
N GLU A 183 2.80 -5.01 2.20
CA GLU A 183 3.71 -6.08 1.77
C GLU A 183 3.31 -7.48 2.27
N PRO A 184 2.06 -7.93 2.08
CA PRO A 184 1.50 -9.09 2.78
C PRO A 184 2.12 -10.44 2.40
N ILE A 185 3.01 -10.48 1.42
CA ILE A 185 3.62 -11.71 0.88
C ILE A 185 5.14 -11.69 0.90
N SER A 186 5.77 -10.59 1.31
CA SER A 186 7.22 -10.38 1.17
C SER A 186 8.07 -11.40 1.96
N ALA A 187 7.53 -11.94 3.06
CA ALA A 187 8.20 -12.92 3.92
C ALA A 187 7.84 -14.38 3.60
N LEU A 188 7.17 -14.65 2.46
CA LEU A 188 6.65 -15.97 2.12
C LEU A 188 7.37 -16.57 0.91
N ASP A 189 7.43 -17.92 0.86
CA ASP A 189 7.91 -18.65 -0.31
C ASP A 189 6.98 -18.45 -1.52
N VAL A 190 7.53 -18.49 -2.73
CA VAL A 190 6.82 -18.19 -4.00
C VAL A 190 5.52 -18.98 -4.15
N SER A 191 5.51 -20.27 -3.80
CA SER A 191 4.30 -21.11 -3.89
C SER A 191 3.21 -20.68 -2.91
N ILE A 192 3.57 -20.20 -1.74
CA ILE A 192 2.66 -19.69 -0.72
C ILE A 192 2.19 -18.28 -1.09
N GLN A 193 3.04 -17.45 -1.69
CA GLN A 193 2.65 -16.14 -2.22
C GLN A 193 1.48 -16.25 -3.18
N ALA A 194 1.55 -17.16 -4.16
CA ALA A 194 0.46 -17.36 -5.13
C ALA A 194 -0.87 -17.76 -4.44
N GLN A 195 -0.81 -18.63 -3.43
CA GLN A 195 -2.00 -19.02 -2.67
C GLN A 195 -2.62 -17.84 -1.90
N VAL A 196 -1.79 -16.98 -1.31
CA VAL A 196 -2.25 -15.81 -0.56
C VAL A 196 -2.84 -14.75 -1.50
N ILE A 197 -2.27 -14.57 -2.69
CA ILE A 197 -2.83 -13.66 -3.70
C ILE A 197 -4.20 -14.13 -4.16
N ASN A 198 -4.33 -15.40 -4.57
CA ASN A 198 -5.64 -15.95 -4.96
C ASN A 198 -6.66 -15.80 -3.84
N MET A 199 -6.25 -16.00 -2.59
CA MET A 199 -7.14 -15.80 -1.43
C MET A 199 -7.59 -14.32 -1.31
N PHE A 200 -6.73 -13.33 -1.55
CA PHE A 200 -7.14 -11.91 -1.56
C PHE A 200 -8.16 -11.62 -2.66
N GLU A 201 -7.98 -12.18 -3.87
CA GLU A 201 -8.94 -12.05 -4.97
C GLU A 201 -10.30 -12.69 -4.65
N ASP A 202 -10.28 -13.90 -4.05
CA ASP A 202 -11.51 -14.59 -3.64
C ASP A 202 -12.25 -13.82 -2.55
N LEU A 203 -11.53 -13.33 -1.53
CA LEU A 203 -12.09 -12.49 -0.48
C LEU A 203 -12.67 -11.18 -1.02
N GLN A 204 -12.00 -10.55 -2.00
CA GLN A 204 -12.50 -9.35 -2.64
C GLN A 204 -13.85 -9.61 -3.34
N LYS A 205 -13.95 -10.69 -4.11
CA LYS A 205 -15.17 -11.09 -4.80
C LYS A 205 -16.29 -11.46 -3.83
N GLU A 206 -15.97 -12.19 -2.75
CA GLU A 206 -16.96 -12.66 -1.76
C GLU A 206 -17.49 -11.52 -0.89
N MET A 207 -16.61 -10.62 -0.44
CA MET A 207 -16.93 -9.61 0.58
C MET A 207 -17.03 -8.18 0.01
N GLY A 208 -16.74 -7.96 -1.29
CA GLY A 208 -16.73 -6.63 -1.90
C GLY A 208 -15.63 -5.71 -1.38
N LEU A 209 -14.48 -6.27 -1.00
CA LEU A 209 -13.39 -5.53 -0.37
C LEU A 209 -12.70 -4.58 -1.34
N THR A 210 -12.28 -3.44 -0.83
CA THR A 210 -11.41 -2.48 -1.51
C THR A 210 -10.01 -2.58 -0.94
N TYR A 211 -8.97 -2.61 -1.79
CA TYR A 211 -7.59 -2.77 -1.34
C TYR A 211 -6.69 -1.60 -1.72
N LEU A 212 -5.82 -1.21 -0.80
CA LEU A 212 -4.56 -0.54 -1.10
C LEU A 212 -3.44 -1.57 -0.95
N PHE A 213 -2.96 -2.12 -2.07
CA PHE A 213 -2.00 -3.22 -2.09
C PHE A 213 -0.58 -2.69 -2.28
N ILE A 214 0.22 -2.77 -1.23
CA ILE A 214 1.61 -2.30 -1.22
C ILE A 214 2.52 -3.51 -1.43
N ALA A 215 3.35 -3.47 -2.46
CA ALA A 215 4.40 -4.48 -2.67
C ALA A 215 5.61 -3.88 -3.38
N HIS A 216 6.73 -4.60 -3.30
CA HIS A 216 7.94 -4.29 -4.06
C HIS A 216 8.02 -5.11 -5.36
N ASP A 217 7.33 -6.25 -5.43
CA ASP A 217 7.26 -7.09 -6.62
C ASP A 217 6.14 -6.63 -7.55
N LEU A 218 6.56 -6.00 -8.66
CA LEU A 218 5.64 -5.48 -9.65
C LEU A 218 4.86 -6.57 -10.38
N SER A 219 5.40 -7.81 -10.47
CA SER A 219 4.72 -8.95 -11.11
C SER A 219 3.45 -9.31 -10.35
N VAL A 220 3.52 -9.31 -9.03
CA VAL A 220 2.39 -9.57 -8.15
C VAL A 220 1.37 -8.46 -8.23
N VAL A 221 1.84 -7.19 -8.13
CA VAL A 221 0.95 -6.02 -8.19
C VAL A 221 0.21 -5.96 -9.51
N LYS A 222 0.89 -6.25 -10.63
CA LYS A 222 0.27 -6.35 -11.96
C LYS A 222 -0.87 -7.36 -12.00
N HIS A 223 -0.76 -8.47 -11.27
CA HIS A 223 -1.76 -9.54 -11.27
C HIS A 223 -3.01 -9.15 -10.48
N ILE A 224 -2.84 -8.59 -9.28
CA ILE A 224 -3.95 -8.35 -8.35
C ILE A 224 -4.60 -6.96 -8.50
N SER A 225 -3.91 -5.99 -9.14
CA SER A 225 -4.34 -4.60 -9.11
C SER A 225 -5.07 -4.17 -10.36
N ASP A 226 -6.15 -3.43 -10.19
CA ASP A 226 -6.86 -2.75 -11.29
C ASP A 226 -6.06 -1.54 -11.80
N ARG A 227 -5.50 -0.76 -10.87
CA ARG A 227 -4.63 0.38 -11.15
C ARG A 227 -3.35 0.30 -10.33
N ILE A 228 -2.27 0.86 -10.87
CA ILE A 228 -0.97 0.85 -10.21
C ILE A 228 -0.42 2.28 -10.11
N GLY A 229 0.05 2.64 -8.90
CA GLY A 229 0.75 3.88 -8.64
C GLY A 229 2.24 3.64 -8.33
N GLY A 230 3.12 4.27 -9.10
CA GLY A 230 4.55 4.29 -8.85
C GLY A 230 4.92 5.40 -7.86
N MET A 231 5.63 5.06 -6.78
CA MET A 231 6.13 6.03 -5.80
C MET A 231 7.65 6.08 -5.81
N TYR A 232 8.20 7.29 -5.80
CA TYR A 232 9.63 7.53 -5.66
C TYR A 232 9.91 8.63 -4.64
N LEU A 233 10.71 8.32 -3.64
CA LEU A 233 11.19 9.25 -2.61
C LEU A 233 10.05 10.14 -2.03
N GLY A 234 8.95 9.50 -1.61
CA GLY A 234 7.79 10.13 -0.98
C GLY A 234 6.79 10.79 -1.91
N ARG A 235 6.94 10.69 -3.23
CA ARG A 235 6.02 11.27 -4.21
C ARG A 235 5.45 10.23 -5.17
N MET A 236 4.23 10.46 -5.63
CA MET A 236 3.66 9.74 -6.76
C MET A 236 4.34 10.25 -8.04
N VAL A 237 4.82 9.33 -8.88
CA VAL A 237 5.47 9.67 -10.15
C VAL A 237 4.63 9.28 -11.36
N GLU A 238 3.85 8.20 -11.24
CA GLU A 238 2.94 7.73 -12.28
C GLU A 238 1.80 6.93 -11.67
N LEU A 239 0.59 7.02 -12.24
CA LEU A 239 -0.58 6.25 -11.85
C LEU A 239 -1.43 5.99 -13.09
N ALA A 240 -1.73 4.72 -13.36
CA ALA A 240 -2.60 4.33 -14.47
C ALA A 240 -3.28 2.99 -14.20
N ASP A 241 -4.15 2.57 -15.13
CA ASP A 241 -4.62 1.19 -15.25
C ASP A 241 -3.43 0.22 -15.25
N SER A 242 -3.58 -0.95 -14.64
CA SER A 242 -2.50 -1.93 -14.46
C SER A 242 -1.90 -2.38 -15.80
N TYR A 243 -2.73 -2.60 -16.82
CA TYR A 243 -2.26 -2.96 -18.15
C TYR A 243 -1.55 -1.79 -18.83
N GLU A 244 -2.14 -0.59 -18.79
CA GLU A 244 -1.56 0.62 -19.38
C GLU A 244 -0.20 0.95 -18.77
N LEU A 245 -0.10 1.02 -17.45
CA LEU A 245 1.17 1.33 -16.77
C LEU A 245 2.26 0.30 -17.08
N THR A 246 1.90 -0.98 -17.25
CA THR A 246 2.90 -2.05 -17.49
C THR A 246 3.29 -2.20 -18.96
N THR A 247 2.47 -1.72 -19.90
CA THR A 247 2.75 -1.81 -21.36
C THR A 247 3.24 -0.48 -21.93
N HIS A 248 2.72 0.64 -21.43
CA HIS A 248 3.02 1.99 -21.93
C HIS A 248 3.46 2.95 -20.79
N PRO A 249 4.46 2.57 -19.97
CA PRO A 249 4.95 3.46 -18.92
C PRO A 249 5.55 4.72 -19.54
N VAL A 250 5.26 5.88 -18.97
CA VAL A 250 5.75 7.17 -19.47
C VAL A 250 6.83 7.79 -18.59
N HIS A 251 6.82 7.51 -17.28
CA HIS A 251 7.85 8.04 -16.39
C HIS A 251 9.13 7.17 -16.44
N PRO A 252 10.34 7.76 -16.56
CA PRO A 252 11.58 6.98 -16.68
C PRO A 252 11.82 6.01 -15.52
N TYR A 253 11.41 6.37 -14.31
CA TYR A 253 11.49 5.49 -13.15
C TYR A 253 10.56 4.26 -13.30
N THR A 254 9.32 4.46 -13.74
CA THR A 254 8.39 3.36 -13.98
C THR A 254 8.89 2.42 -15.06
N LYS A 255 9.46 2.96 -16.16
CA LYS A 255 10.13 2.17 -17.20
C LYS A 255 11.23 1.29 -16.62
N SER A 256 12.05 1.85 -15.71
CA SER A 256 13.12 1.06 -15.08
C SER A 256 12.58 -0.04 -14.17
N LEU A 257 11.53 0.23 -13.38
CA LEU A 257 10.88 -0.78 -12.52
C LEU A 257 10.31 -1.94 -13.36
N ILE A 258 9.59 -1.62 -14.44
CA ILE A 258 8.99 -2.62 -15.34
C ILE A 258 10.07 -3.43 -16.06
N SER A 259 11.15 -2.80 -16.48
CA SER A 259 12.28 -3.49 -17.14
C SER A 259 12.98 -4.51 -16.22
N ALA A 260 12.77 -4.41 -14.91
CA ALA A 260 13.34 -5.33 -13.93
C ALA A 260 12.44 -6.55 -13.65
N ILE A 261 11.21 -6.59 -14.19
CA ILE A 261 10.31 -7.75 -14.05
C ILE A 261 10.93 -8.96 -14.74
N PRO A 262 11.08 -10.11 -14.06
CA PRO A 262 11.57 -11.32 -14.69
C PRO A 262 10.60 -11.81 -15.79
N ILE A 263 11.13 -12.05 -16.99
CA ILE A 263 10.36 -12.60 -18.12
C ILE A 263 10.56 -14.09 -18.13
N ALA A 264 9.44 -14.86 -18.06
CA ALA A 264 9.47 -16.30 -17.97
C ALA A 264 9.97 -16.98 -19.29
N ASP A 265 9.75 -16.35 -20.46
CA ASP A 265 10.26 -16.85 -21.74
C ASP A 265 11.75 -16.53 -21.91
N PRO A 266 12.66 -17.54 -21.96
CA PRO A 266 14.07 -17.31 -22.13
C PRO A 266 14.47 -16.62 -23.43
N LYS A 267 13.66 -16.73 -24.50
CA LYS A 267 13.94 -16.08 -25.78
C LYS A 267 13.67 -14.59 -25.68
N ILE A 268 12.54 -14.21 -25.06
CA ILE A 268 12.17 -12.81 -24.84
C ILE A 268 13.09 -12.18 -23.78
N ALA A 269 13.40 -12.91 -22.72
CA ALA A 269 14.31 -12.43 -21.64
C ALA A 269 15.71 -12.05 -22.18
N ARG A 270 16.24 -12.81 -23.17
CA ARG A 270 17.55 -12.50 -23.79
C ARG A 270 17.51 -11.25 -24.69
N GLN A 271 16.35 -10.86 -25.18
CA GLN A 271 16.17 -9.67 -26.02
C GLN A 271 15.80 -8.44 -25.19
N SER A 272 15.24 -8.64 -24.01
CA SER A 272 14.90 -7.55 -23.08
C SER A 272 16.15 -6.92 -22.50
N LYS A 273 16.24 -5.59 -22.61
CA LYS A 273 17.31 -4.80 -21.98
C LYS A 273 16.81 -4.22 -20.67
N ARG A 274 17.36 -4.69 -19.56
CA ARG A 274 17.09 -4.09 -18.25
C ARG A 274 17.65 -2.67 -18.22
N ILE A 275 16.82 -1.71 -17.83
CA ILE A 275 17.23 -0.33 -17.60
C ILE A 275 17.84 -0.26 -16.18
N VAL A 276 19.15 -0.11 -16.12
CA VAL A 276 19.88 0.05 -14.84
C VAL A 276 19.94 1.52 -14.51
N LEU A 277 19.38 1.90 -13.38
CA LEU A 277 19.48 3.28 -12.89
C LEU A 277 20.85 3.50 -12.25
N GLU A 278 21.52 4.55 -12.67
CA GLU A 278 22.80 4.96 -12.10
C GLU A 278 22.61 5.80 -10.83
N GLY A 279 23.54 5.68 -9.89
CA GLY A 279 23.56 6.43 -8.64
C GLY A 279 22.65 5.87 -7.55
N ASP A 280 22.89 6.34 -6.33
CA ASP A 280 22.15 5.94 -5.12
C ASP A 280 20.81 6.67 -5.00
N VAL A 281 19.90 6.07 -4.26
CA VAL A 281 18.64 6.72 -3.88
C VAL A 281 18.94 7.86 -2.93
N PRO A 282 18.53 9.09 -3.26
CA PRO A 282 18.77 10.24 -2.37
C PRO A 282 18.07 10.07 -1.01
N SER A 283 18.64 10.71 0.01
CA SER A 283 18.05 10.66 1.36
C SER A 283 16.74 11.47 1.43
N PRO A 284 15.66 10.91 2.01
CA PRO A 284 14.42 11.63 2.27
C PRO A 284 14.57 12.76 3.32
N LEU A 285 15.72 12.82 3.99
CA LEU A 285 16.09 13.91 4.91
C LEU A 285 16.48 15.18 4.15
N ASN A 286 17.15 15.03 3.00
CA ASN A 286 17.57 16.12 2.13
C ASN A 286 17.25 15.73 0.67
N PRO A 287 15.97 15.71 0.28
CA PRO A 287 15.58 15.33 -1.06
C PRO A 287 16.11 16.36 -2.08
N PRO A 288 16.40 15.94 -3.31
CA PRO A 288 16.78 16.85 -4.40
C PRO A 288 15.73 17.93 -4.61
N SER A 289 16.18 19.16 -4.96
CA SER A 289 15.28 20.24 -5.41
C SER A 289 14.56 19.82 -6.71
N GLY A 290 13.41 20.40 -6.98
CA GLY A 290 12.64 20.11 -8.17
C GLY A 290 12.20 18.66 -8.27
N CYS A 291 12.44 18.00 -9.40
CA CYS A 291 12.12 16.60 -9.59
C CYS A 291 13.02 15.71 -8.72
N ARG A 292 12.41 14.91 -7.84
CA ARG A 292 13.16 14.03 -6.91
C ARG A 292 13.95 12.92 -7.61
N PHE A 293 13.51 12.54 -8.82
CA PHE A 293 14.19 11.50 -9.62
C PHE A 293 15.33 12.06 -10.49
N ARG A 294 15.51 13.38 -10.62
CA ARG A 294 16.47 14.00 -11.53
C ARG A 294 17.91 13.52 -11.42
N THR A 295 18.35 13.13 -10.24
CA THR A 295 19.73 12.65 -10.00
C THR A 295 20.02 11.27 -10.58
N ARG A 296 18.98 10.52 -10.96
CA ARG A 296 19.07 9.18 -11.54
C ARG A 296 18.36 9.10 -12.91
N CYS A 297 17.79 10.21 -13.37
CA CYS A 297 17.05 10.28 -14.63
C CYS A 297 17.99 10.54 -15.80
N PRO A 298 18.04 9.66 -16.82
CA PRO A 298 18.87 9.90 -18.02
C PRO A 298 18.36 11.05 -18.91
N TYR A 299 17.11 11.49 -18.68
CA TYR A 299 16.46 12.59 -19.42
C TYR A 299 16.37 13.88 -18.61
N ALA A 300 17.12 14.01 -17.51
CA ALA A 300 17.04 15.18 -16.65
C ALA A 300 17.51 16.45 -17.38
N THR A 301 16.73 17.52 -17.25
CA THR A 301 17.02 18.86 -17.77
C THR A 301 17.22 19.84 -16.62
N GLU A 302 17.60 21.09 -16.95
CA GLU A 302 17.74 22.17 -15.97
C GLU A 302 16.41 22.46 -15.27
N GLN A 303 15.28 22.42 -15.97
CA GLN A 303 13.95 22.57 -15.39
C GLN A 303 13.68 21.55 -14.30
N CYS A 304 14.13 20.30 -14.47
CA CYS A 304 13.99 19.26 -13.46
C CYS A 304 14.72 19.60 -12.15
N ALA A 305 15.74 20.47 -12.18
CA ALA A 305 16.44 20.92 -10.98
C ALA A 305 15.76 22.10 -10.28
N GLN A 306 15.04 22.93 -11.05
CA GLN A 306 14.42 24.18 -10.57
C GLN A 306 12.98 23.98 -10.09
N GLU A 307 12.20 23.14 -10.80
CA GLU A 307 10.77 23.00 -10.58
C GLU A 307 10.38 21.57 -10.25
N VAL A 308 9.39 21.43 -9.36
CA VAL A 308 8.75 20.16 -9.07
C VAL A 308 7.75 19.86 -10.20
N PRO A 309 7.84 18.70 -10.88
CA PRO A 309 6.87 18.33 -11.89
C PRO A 309 5.48 18.15 -11.26
N GLU A 310 4.47 18.76 -11.88
CA GLU A 310 3.09 18.57 -11.49
C GLU A 310 2.64 17.14 -11.79
N PHE A 311 1.95 16.51 -10.82
CA PHE A 311 1.28 15.23 -11.03
C PHE A 311 -0.06 15.47 -11.68
N LYS A 312 -0.17 15.27 -12.99
CA LYS A 312 -1.34 15.60 -13.81
C LYS A 312 -1.76 14.44 -14.71
N GLU A 313 -3.01 14.48 -15.11
CA GLU A 313 -3.56 13.57 -16.12
C GLU A 313 -2.97 13.90 -17.50
N ILE A 314 -2.37 12.91 -18.14
CA ILE A 314 -1.73 13.02 -19.46
C ILE A 314 -2.55 12.36 -20.56
N SER A 315 -3.35 11.37 -20.18
CA SER A 315 -4.42 10.74 -20.99
C SER A 315 -5.48 10.21 -20.04
N PRO A 316 -6.68 9.86 -20.49
CA PRO A 316 -7.78 9.43 -19.63
C PRO A 316 -7.37 8.33 -18.64
N GLY A 317 -7.39 8.64 -17.33
CA GLY A 317 -7.01 7.73 -16.26
C GLY A 317 -5.50 7.50 -16.07
N HIS A 318 -4.64 8.12 -16.88
CA HIS A 318 -3.19 8.01 -16.79
C HIS A 318 -2.58 9.33 -16.32
N TYR A 319 -1.93 9.30 -15.17
CA TYR A 319 -1.33 10.47 -14.50
C TYR A 319 0.18 10.29 -14.42
N ALA A 320 0.93 11.37 -14.63
CA ALA A 320 2.39 11.36 -14.47
C ALA A 320 2.95 12.70 -14.00
N ALA A 321 4.06 12.64 -13.27
CA ALA A 321 4.82 13.79 -12.79
C ALA A 321 6.19 13.88 -13.51
N CYS A 322 6.19 14.37 -14.75
CA CYS A 322 7.42 14.52 -15.54
C CYS A 322 7.37 15.76 -16.42
N HIS A 323 8.50 16.49 -16.52
CA HIS A 323 8.62 17.64 -17.44
C HIS A 323 8.91 17.21 -18.89
N ASN A 324 9.47 16.02 -19.09
CA ASN A 324 10.06 15.59 -20.38
C ASN A 324 9.34 14.36 -20.97
N LEU A 325 8.01 14.33 -20.93
CA LEU A 325 7.24 13.18 -21.42
C LEU A 325 7.53 12.86 -22.89
N ASP A 326 7.71 13.87 -23.73
CA ASP A 326 7.99 13.69 -25.17
C ASP A 326 9.37 13.09 -25.45
N ALA A 327 10.36 13.33 -24.59
CA ALA A 327 11.71 12.79 -24.72
C ALA A 327 11.86 11.34 -24.23
N VAL A 328 10.84 10.86 -23.52
CA VAL A 328 10.83 9.52 -22.87
C VAL A 328 10.09 8.49 -23.71
N GLN A 329 9.36 8.91 -24.75
CA GLN A 329 8.61 8.04 -25.67
C GLN A 329 9.48 7.09 -26.48
#